data_3d207c6bbd65065a4b526e141e5c3720
#
_entry.id   3d207c6bbd65065a4b526e141e5c3720
#
_cell.length_a   1.000
_cell.length_b   1.000
_cell.length_c   1.000
_cell.angle_alpha   90.00
_cell.angle_beta   90.00
_cell.angle_gamma   90.00
#
_symmetry.space_group_name_H-M   'P 1'
#
loop_
_entity.id
_entity.type
_entity.pdbx_description
1 polymer ?
#
loop_
_entity_poly.entity_id
_entity_poly.type
_entity_poly.pdbx_seq_one_letter_code
_entity_poly.pdbx_strand_id
1 'polypeptide(L)'
;MSVQVENLEKSMAKLTIEVSAEKLEEALQEAYNRQKNRISLPGFRKGKVPRNMVEKMYGPEIFYEDAANLLIQKEYGAAVKESGEDVVSQPEIDIVQLEKGKPFIFTAEVAVKPEVTLGKYMGVTVTKIDTTVTDEEVDAEVERQRENNARSITIEDRPVADGDTTVIDFEGFVDGEAFEGGKGENYPLVIGSHSFIDTFEDQLIGKNSGEEVEVNVTFPEEYQAEDLAGKPAVFKVKINEIKGKELPELDDDFAQDISEFDTLAEYKEDVKKKLQEQKEAAAKRDKEDEAIRKIIDKSKMELPEPMIEMQVQNIINDFATRISQQGLSMEQYMQFSGATIDSLKEQVRPDAIERIQSSLVLEEIAKAENIEVSDEELDKEFERLATAYRTDVESLKEYAAESEIQAIKDDLALQKAADLIMENVKERAKPKKKAKEEDKDTDKEDRKSTRLNSSHHGIGVGGVGVKKKR
;
A
#
# COMPACT_ATOMS: atom_id res chain seq x y z
N MET A 1 28.04 -2.67 31.91
CA MET A 1 27.53 -3.45 30.77
C MET A 1 28.72 -3.66 29.86
N SER A 2 28.89 -4.82 29.27
CA SER A 2 29.87 -5.06 28.21
C SER A 2 29.14 -5.66 26.99
N VAL A 3 29.57 -5.28 25.80
CA VAL A 3 29.00 -5.75 24.55
C VAL A 3 30.12 -6.38 23.72
N GLN A 4 29.88 -7.59 23.21
CA GLN A 4 30.77 -8.24 22.26
C GLN A 4 30.00 -8.41 20.96
N VAL A 5 30.63 -8.03 19.85
CA VAL A 5 30.03 -8.11 18.49
C VAL A 5 30.72 -9.23 17.74
N GLU A 6 29.93 -10.12 17.18
CA GLU A 6 30.37 -11.17 16.28
C GLU A 6 29.64 -10.99 14.94
N ASN A 7 30.36 -10.65 13.88
CA ASN A 7 29.80 -10.50 12.55
C ASN A 7 29.54 -11.89 11.95
N LEU A 8 28.31 -12.10 11.50
CA LEU A 8 27.85 -13.31 10.85
C LEU A 8 27.78 -13.11 9.33
N GLU A 9 27.49 -14.17 8.60
CA GLU A 9 27.25 -14.08 7.15
C GLU A 9 25.97 -13.30 6.82
N LYS A 10 25.85 -12.79 5.60
CA LYS A 10 24.66 -12.09 5.06
C LYS A 10 24.27 -10.85 5.83
N SER A 11 25.24 -10.04 6.22
CA SER A 11 25.00 -8.79 6.98
C SER A 11 24.20 -9.00 8.27
N MET A 12 24.47 -10.10 8.96
CA MET A 12 23.95 -10.37 10.29
C MET A 12 25.04 -10.15 11.33
N ALA A 13 24.67 -9.74 12.54
CA ALA A 13 25.56 -9.62 13.69
C ALA A 13 24.92 -10.23 14.93
N LYS A 14 25.76 -10.85 15.75
CA LYS A 14 25.38 -11.36 17.06
C LYS A 14 26.00 -10.50 18.15
N LEU A 15 25.15 -9.80 18.88
CA LEU A 15 25.54 -8.99 20.01
C LEU A 15 25.42 -9.84 21.29
N THR A 16 26.51 -10.10 21.95
CA THR A 16 26.50 -10.73 23.29
C THR A 16 26.59 -9.64 24.34
N ILE A 17 25.53 -9.51 25.14
CA ILE A 17 25.37 -8.43 26.09
C ILE A 17 25.43 -9.00 27.51
N GLU A 18 26.40 -8.52 28.28
CA GLU A 18 26.58 -8.91 29.67
C GLU A 18 26.17 -7.76 30.60
N VAL A 19 25.19 -8.02 31.46
CA VAL A 19 24.68 -7.09 32.48
C VAL A 19 25.11 -7.55 33.84
N SER A 20 25.64 -6.65 34.68
CA SER A 20 26.17 -7.01 35.97
C SER A 20 25.14 -7.67 36.91
N ALA A 21 25.61 -8.54 37.82
CA ALA A 21 24.77 -9.20 38.80
C ALA A 21 23.99 -8.21 39.71
N GLU A 22 24.54 -7.00 39.93
CA GLU A 22 23.90 -5.94 40.73
C GLU A 22 22.64 -5.43 40.00
N LYS A 23 22.72 -5.14 38.69
CA LYS A 23 21.58 -4.72 37.90
C LYS A 23 20.52 -5.83 37.77
N LEU A 24 20.95 -7.10 37.70
CA LEU A 24 20.04 -8.23 37.75
C LEU A 24 19.27 -8.29 39.08
N GLU A 25 19.95 -8.07 40.19
CA GLU A 25 19.30 -8.07 41.52
C GLU A 25 18.28 -6.92 41.66
N GLU A 26 18.59 -5.72 41.08
CA GLU A 26 17.67 -4.60 41.03
C GLU A 26 16.44 -4.94 40.16
N ALA A 27 16.63 -5.54 39.00
CA ALA A 27 15.54 -5.95 38.12
C ALA A 27 14.65 -7.03 38.74
N LEU A 28 15.24 -8.01 39.42
CA LEU A 28 14.51 -9.02 40.21
C LEU A 28 13.67 -8.39 41.34
N GLN A 29 14.20 -7.35 41.98
CA GLN A 29 13.45 -6.60 42.99
C GLN A 29 12.31 -5.79 42.37
N GLU A 30 12.50 -5.22 41.18
CA GLU A 30 11.45 -4.51 40.42
C GLU A 30 10.37 -5.49 39.99
N ALA A 31 10.73 -6.64 39.42
CA ALA A 31 9.81 -7.70 39.01
C ALA A 31 8.92 -8.18 40.16
N TYR A 32 9.56 -8.44 41.35
CA TYR A 32 8.82 -8.73 42.57
C TYR A 32 7.84 -7.60 42.93
N ASN A 33 8.26 -6.33 42.88
CA ASN A 33 7.41 -5.20 43.22
C ASN A 33 6.18 -5.08 42.28
N ARG A 34 6.32 -5.44 41.00
CA ARG A 34 5.21 -5.48 40.02
C ARG A 34 4.24 -6.62 40.33
N GLN A 35 4.76 -7.79 40.70
CA GLN A 35 3.96 -9.00 40.91
C GLN A 35 3.42 -9.18 42.33
N LYS A 36 4.04 -8.55 43.40
CA LYS A 36 3.72 -8.81 44.81
C LYS A 36 2.24 -8.77 45.16
N ASN A 37 1.47 -7.92 44.48
CA ASN A 37 0.03 -7.81 44.72
C ASN A 37 -0.80 -8.98 44.16
N ARG A 38 -0.20 -9.82 43.31
CA ARG A 38 -0.82 -11.04 42.78
C ARG A 38 -0.44 -12.28 43.59
N ILE A 39 0.65 -12.21 44.35
CA ILE A 39 1.18 -13.34 45.13
C ILE A 39 0.43 -13.45 46.44
N SER A 40 -0.04 -14.68 46.76
CA SER A 40 -0.67 -15.03 48.01
C SER A 40 0.00 -16.26 48.60
N LEU A 41 0.42 -16.17 49.85
CA LEU A 41 1.02 -17.28 50.62
C LEU A 41 0.27 -17.48 51.92
N PRO A 42 0.07 -18.73 52.37
CA PRO A 42 -0.51 -19.02 53.68
C PRO A 42 0.26 -18.32 54.79
N GLY A 43 -0.42 -17.63 55.68
CA GLY A 43 0.18 -16.87 56.81
C GLY A 43 0.58 -15.43 56.47
N PHE A 44 0.43 -14.99 55.22
CA PHE A 44 0.74 -13.61 54.84
C PHE A 44 -0.47 -12.93 54.19
N ARG A 45 -0.62 -11.63 54.47
CA ARG A 45 -1.60 -10.81 53.79
C ARG A 45 -1.17 -10.61 52.32
N LYS A 46 -2.07 -10.71 51.36
CA LYS A 46 -1.85 -10.48 49.93
C LYS A 46 -1.08 -9.16 49.71
N GLY A 47 -0.01 -9.20 48.92
CA GLY A 47 0.87 -8.08 48.62
C GLY A 47 1.87 -7.70 49.74
N LYS A 48 1.93 -8.46 50.85
CA LYS A 48 2.86 -8.25 51.94
C LYS A 48 3.81 -9.43 52.17
N VAL A 49 3.85 -10.37 51.27
CA VAL A 49 4.79 -11.51 51.33
C VAL A 49 6.18 -10.99 50.97
N PRO A 50 7.23 -11.15 51.84
CA PRO A 50 8.60 -10.75 51.51
C PRO A 50 9.12 -11.58 50.29
N ARG A 51 9.94 -10.96 49.44
CA ARG A 51 10.50 -11.60 48.23
C ARG A 51 11.22 -12.91 48.54
N ASN A 52 12.05 -12.94 49.58
CA ASN A 52 12.81 -14.12 50.01
C ASN A 52 11.90 -15.31 50.42
N MET A 53 10.69 -15.05 50.90
CA MET A 53 9.72 -16.09 51.19
C MET A 53 9.05 -16.66 49.95
N VAL A 54 8.81 -15.80 48.94
CA VAL A 54 8.32 -16.21 47.64
C VAL A 54 9.36 -17.09 46.94
N GLU A 55 10.62 -16.64 46.89
CA GLU A 55 11.74 -17.39 46.32
C GLU A 55 11.98 -18.74 46.99
N LYS A 56 11.78 -18.84 48.33
CA LYS A 56 11.86 -20.12 49.03
C LYS A 56 10.78 -21.12 48.67
N MET A 57 9.57 -20.64 48.35
CA MET A 57 8.42 -21.50 48.05
C MET A 57 8.34 -21.90 46.60
N TYR A 58 8.64 -20.98 45.70
CA TYR A 58 8.43 -21.13 44.27
C TYR A 58 9.73 -21.16 43.44
N GLY A 59 10.88 -20.98 44.07
CA GLY A 59 12.16 -20.79 43.40
C GLY A 59 12.41 -19.32 43.02
N PRO A 60 13.67 -18.91 42.84
CA PRO A 60 14.03 -17.57 42.36
C PRO A 60 13.59 -17.33 40.93
N GLU A 61 13.37 -18.39 40.16
CA GLU A 61 13.00 -18.38 38.73
C GLU A 61 11.66 -17.72 38.47
N ILE A 62 10.79 -17.62 39.49
CA ILE A 62 9.46 -17.00 39.34
C ILE A 62 9.51 -15.53 38.86
N PHE A 63 10.64 -14.86 39.10
CA PHE A 63 10.82 -13.44 38.68
C PHE A 63 11.76 -13.29 37.50
N TYR A 64 12.34 -14.38 36.97
CA TYR A 64 13.39 -14.30 35.97
C TYR A 64 12.89 -13.73 34.65
N GLU A 65 11.74 -14.20 34.17
CA GLU A 65 11.16 -13.71 32.92
C GLU A 65 10.90 -12.21 32.94
N ASP A 66 10.23 -11.71 33.97
CA ASP A 66 9.95 -10.29 34.12
C ASP A 66 11.23 -9.46 34.28
N ALA A 67 12.20 -9.97 35.06
CA ALA A 67 13.48 -9.28 35.27
C ALA A 67 14.33 -9.24 34.00
N ALA A 68 14.35 -10.32 33.21
CA ALA A 68 15.04 -10.39 31.94
C ALA A 68 14.42 -9.40 30.95
N ASN A 69 13.11 -9.42 30.81
CA ASN A 69 12.39 -8.48 29.91
C ASN A 69 12.66 -7.01 30.29
N LEU A 70 12.68 -6.69 31.59
CA LEU A 70 13.02 -5.35 32.07
C LEU A 70 14.43 -4.93 31.67
N LEU A 71 15.40 -5.82 31.87
CA LEU A 71 16.81 -5.54 31.56
C LEU A 71 17.04 -5.43 30.08
N ILE A 72 16.47 -6.34 29.29
CA ILE A 72 16.57 -6.28 27.82
C ILE A 72 16.05 -4.94 27.31
N GLN A 73 14.86 -4.52 27.73
CA GLN A 73 14.29 -3.23 27.31
C GLN A 73 15.16 -2.02 27.72
N LYS A 74 15.80 -2.07 28.90
CA LYS A 74 16.62 -0.96 29.40
C LYS A 74 18.03 -0.93 28.77
N GLU A 75 18.65 -2.08 28.57
CA GLU A 75 20.07 -2.17 28.22
C GLU A 75 20.31 -2.37 26.71
N TYR A 76 19.36 -2.96 25.95
CA TYR A 76 19.54 -3.26 24.54
C TYR A 76 19.85 -2.01 23.71
N GLY A 77 19.08 -0.93 23.86
CA GLY A 77 19.31 0.30 23.10
C GLY A 77 20.68 0.96 23.38
N ALA A 78 21.17 0.84 24.61
CA ALA A 78 22.50 1.30 24.98
C ALA A 78 23.58 0.36 24.42
N ALA A 79 23.32 -0.94 24.40
CA ALA A 79 24.21 -1.96 23.84
C ALA A 79 24.41 -1.78 22.33
N VAL A 80 23.34 -1.50 21.59
CA VAL A 80 23.40 -1.19 20.15
C VAL A 80 24.23 0.06 19.90
N LYS A 81 24.07 1.12 20.70
CA LYS A 81 24.89 2.34 20.55
C LYS A 81 26.38 2.07 20.87
N GLU A 82 26.68 1.23 21.87
CA GLU A 82 28.04 0.87 22.24
C GLU A 82 28.71 -0.04 21.21
N SER A 83 27.93 -0.88 20.51
CA SER A 83 28.45 -1.75 19.46
C SER A 83 28.96 -1.01 18.23
N GLY A 84 28.43 0.19 17.96
CA GLY A 84 28.75 0.97 16.77
C GLY A 84 28.15 0.39 15.47
N GLU A 85 27.34 -0.67 15.56
CA GLU A 85 26.67 -1.28 14.42
C GLU A 85 25.37 -0.56 14.06
N ASP A 86 25.11 -0.41 12.78
CA ASP A 86 23.86 0.18 12.26
C ASP A 86 22.80 -0.93 12.12
N VAL A 87 22.06 -1.15 13.20
CA VAL A 87 21.08 -2.23 13.29
C VAL A 87 19.79 -1.84 12.55
N VAL A 88 19.37 -2.71 11.62
CA VAL A 88 18.24 -2.48 10.71
C VAL A 88 17.11 -3.50 10.85
N SER A 89 17.12 -4.30 11.93
CA SER A 89 16.04 -5.26 12.20
C SER A 89 15.67 -5.29 13.68
N GLN A 90 14.56 -5.93 14.00
CA GLN A 90 14.26 -6.31 15.36
C GLN A 90 15.22 -7.41 15.81
N PRO A 91 15.68 -7.41 17.09
CA PRO A 91 16.58 -8.43 17.59
C PRO A 91 15.84 -9.76 17.81
N GLU A 92 16.49 -10.85 17.42
CA GLU A 92 16.15 -12.18 17.93
C GLU A 92 16.97 -12.42 19.20
N ILE A 93 16.27 -12.57 20.34
CA ILE A 93 16.92 -12.57 21.65
C ILE A 93 16.93 -13.95 22.24
N ASP A 94 18.14 -14.43 22.60
CA ASP A 94 18.36 -15.66 23.35
C ASP A 94 19.01 -15.39 24.69
N ILE A 95 18.53 -16.06 25.75
CA ILE A 95 19.08 -15.95 27.08
C ILE A 95 20.17 -17.03 27.31
N VAL A 96 21.40 -16.58 27.45
CA VAL A 96 22.55 -17.47 27.67
C VAL A 96 22.73 -17.80 29.14
N GLN A 97 22.62 -16.79 30.02
CA GLN A 97 22.78 -16.96 31.46
C GLN A 97 21.83 -16.06 32.23
N LEU A 98 20.98 -16.68 33.05
CA LEU A 98 20.08 -15.98 33.98
C LEU A 98 20.04 -16.71 35.32
N GLU A 99 20.91 -16.33 36.22
CA GLU A 99 21.03 -16.95 37.54
C GLU A 99 21.33 -15.90 38.61
N LYS A 100 20.65 -15.97 39.73
CA LYS A 100 20.82 -15.04 40.84
C LYS A 100 22.26 -15.03 41.35
N GLY A 101 22.84 -13.83 41.45
CA GLY A 101 24.22 -13.64 41.91
C GLY A 101 25.29 -13.81 40.82
N LYS A 102 24.90 -14.13 39.58
CA LYS A 102 25.76 -14.12 38.40
C LYS A 102 25.37 -12.98 37.44
N PRO A 103 26.23 -12.55 36.54
CA PRO A 103 25.85 -11.64 35.48
C PRO A 103 24.71 -12.21 34.64
N PHE A 104 23.80 -11.35 34.16
CA PHE A 104 22.81 -11.71 33.17
C PHE A 104 23.44 -11.57 31.77
N ILE A 105 23.45 -12.66 31.00
CA ILE A 105 24.01 -12.69 29.64
C ILE A 105 22.92 -13.10 28.70
N PHE A 106 22.70 -12.28 27.67
CA PHE A 106 21.81 -12.60 26.58
C PHE A 106 22.46 -12.24 25.24
N THR A 107 22.05 -12.92 24.20
CA THR A 107 22.47 -12.60 22.84
C THR A 107 21.31 -12.02 22.05
N ALA A 108 21.63 -11.08 21.18
CA ALA A 108 20.70 -10.52 20.23
C ALA A 108 21.27 -10.71 18.83
N GLU A 109 20.61 -11.53 18.02
CA GLU A 109 20.92 -11.64 16.60
C GLU A 109 20.15 -10.58 15.84
N VAL A 110 20.88 -9.76 15.07
CA VAL A 110 20.33 -8.58 14.38
C VAL A 110 20.85 -8.53 12.96
N ALA A 111 20.05 -7.97 12.05
CA ALA A 111 20.54 -7.56 10.77
C ALA A 111 21.22 -6.19 10.90
N VAL A 112 22.40 -6.08 10.36
CA VAL A 112 23.13 -4.82 10.24
C VAL A 112 23.04 -4.32 8.81
N LYS A 113 23.18 -3.01 8.64
CA LYS A 113 23.14 -2.38 7.33
C LYS A 113 24.18 -2.98 6.41
N PRO A 114 23.78 -3.50 5.23
CA PRO A 114 24.72 -4.16 4.33
C PRO A 114 25.68 -3.15 3.68
N GLU A 115 26.92 -3.56 3.49
CA GLU A 115 27.89 -2.80 2.69
C GLU A 115 27.51 -2.85 1.22
N VAL A 116 27.50 -1.68 0.57
CA VAL A 116 27.21 -1.55 -0.85
C VAL A 116 28.48 -1.22 -1.62
N THR A 117 28.83 -2.07 -2.58
CA THR A 117 29.88 -1.75 -3.54
C THR A 117 29.24 -1.13 -4.78
N LEU A 118 29.35 0.18 -4.92
CA LEU A 118 28.80 0.91 -6.07
C LEU A 118 29.45 0.47 -7.38
N GLY A 119 28.60 0.23 -8.37
CA GLY A 119 29.01 0.15 -9.77
C GLY A 119 29.16 1.54 -10.38
N LYS A 120 29.15 1.60 -11.72
CA LYS A 120 29.13 2.90 -12.42
C LYS A 120 27.75 3.53 -12.34
N TYR A 121 27.61 4.62 -11.59
CA TYR A 121 26.36 5.35 -11.39
C TYR A 121 26.28 6.65 -12.21
N MET A 122 27.40 7.30 -12.55
CA MET A 122 27.41 8.50 -13.37
C MET A 122 27.27 8.20 -14.87
N GLY A 123 26.43 8.97 -15.57
CA GLY A 123 26.24 8.87 -17.02
C GLY A 123 25.48 7.60 -17.43
N VAL A 124 24.55 7.16 -16.61
CA VAL A 124 23.64 6.05 -16.93
C VAL A 124 22.72 6.46 -18.09
N THR A 125 22.44 5.52 -19.00
CA THR A 125 21.61 5.80 -20.17
C THR A 125 20.18 5.36 -19.89
N VAL A 126 19.22 6.27 -20.00
CA VAL A 126 17.79 5.99 -19.85
C VAL A 126 17.04 6.20 -21.16
N THR A 127 15.84 5.65 -21.22
CA THR A 127 14.95 5.79 -22.37
C THR A 127 14.32 7.17 -22.39
N LYS A 128 14.41 7.89 -23.53
CA LYS A 128 13.67 9.13 -23.70
C LYS A 128 12.17 8.83 -23.79
N ILE A 129 11.40 9.43 -22.89
CA ILE A 129 9.93 9.34 -22.85
C ILE A 129 9.37 10.59 -23.52
N ASP A 130 8.41 10.40 -24.40
CA ASP A 130 7.69 11.51 -25.03
C ASP A 130 6.59 11.99 -24.08
N THR A 131 6.66 13.25 -23.72
CA THR A 131 5.70 13.91 -22.81
C THR A 131 4.75 14.83 -23.55
N THR A 132 4.81 14.89 -24.88
CA THR A 132 3.94 15.76 -25.67
C THR A 132 2.49 15.41 -25.44
N VAL A 133 1.66 16.40 -25.17
CA VAL A 133 0.21 16.27 -25.06
C VAL A 133 -0.40 16.63 -26.41
N THR A 134 -1.18 15.70 -26.98
CA THR A 134 -1.90 15.94 -28.24
C THR A 134 -3.24 16.62 -27.96
N ASP A 135 -3.79 17.28 -28.96
CA ASP A 135 -5.10 17.92 -28.82
C ASP A 135 -6.22 16.88 -28.66
N GLU A 136 -6.02 15.66 -29.23
CA GLU A 136 -6.95 14.54 -29.03
C GLU A 136 -7.01 14.08 -27.57
N GLU A 137 -5.87 14.09 -26.84
CA GLU A 137 -5.85 13.76 -25.41
C GLU A 137 -6.53 14.84 -24.57
N VAL A 138 -6.39 16.09 -24.95
CA VAL A 138 -7.11 17.21 -24.31
C VAL A 138 -8.61 17.06 -24.53
N ASP A 139 -9.02 16.81 -25.77
CA ASP A 139 -10.44 16.62 -26.10
C ASP A 139 -11.03 15.39 -25.39
N ALA A 140 -10.30 14.30 -25.29
CA ALA A 140 -10.71 13.11 -24.54
C ALA A 140 -10.89 13.39 -23.04
N GLU A 141 -9.99 14.18 -22.44
CA GLU A 141 -10.12 14.57 -21.02
C GLU A 141 -11.33 15.51 -20.81
N VAL A 142 -11.53 16.47 -21.71
CA VAL A 142 -12.69 17.37 -21.68
C VAL A 142 -13.99 16.57 -21.86
N GLU A 143 -14.04 15.59 -22.76
CA GLU A 143 -15.20 14.72 -22.94
C GLU A 143 -15.45 13.86 -21.69
N ARG A 144 -14.40 13.35 -21.05
CA ARG A 144 -14.52 12.63 -19.77
C ARG A 144 -15.13 13.52 -18.68
N GLN A 145 -14.73 14.80 -18.61
CA GLN A 145 -15.32 15.74 -17.67
C GLN A 145 -16.77 16.05 -18.02
N ARG A 146 -17.11 16.13 -19.31
CA ARG A 146 -18.48 16.29 -19.81
C ARG A 146 -19.37 15.12 -19.40
N GLU A 147 -18.89 13.89 -19.54
CA GLU A 147 -19.60 12.69 -19.09
C GLU A 147 -19.81 12.64 -17.58
N ASN A 148 -18.81 13.06 -16.80
CA ASN A 148 -18.90 13.14 -15.33
C ASN A 148 -19.93 14.18 -14.84
N ASN A 149 -20.16 15.21 -15.65
CA ASN A 149 -21.13 16.28 -15.37
C ASN A 149 -22.46 16.08 -16.12
N ALA A 150 -22.70 14.90 -16.72
CA ALA A 150 -23.94 14.57 -17.35
C ALA A 150 -25.11 14.60 -16.35
N ARG A 151 -26.23 15.19 -16.76
CA ARG A 151 -27.46 15.19 -15.97
C ARG A 151 -28.25 13.93 -16.25
N SER A 152 -28.80 13.33 -15.20
CA SER A 152 -29.75 12.22 -15.35
C SER A 152 -31.13 12.77 -15.62
N ILE A 153 -31.69 12.50 -16.77
CA ILE A 153 -33.04 12.88 -17.18
C ILE A 153 -33.92 11.65 -17.34
N THR A 154 -35.19 11.75 -16.94
CA THR A 154 -36.16 10.68 -17.18
C THR A 154 -36.58 10.74 -18.65
N ILE A 155 -36.56 9.58 -19.31
CA ILE A 155 -36.94 9.42 -20.69
C ILE A 155 -38.30 8.72 -20.79
N GLU A 156 -39.27 9.40 -21.37
CA GLU A 156 -40.64 8.88 -21.54
C GLU A 156 -40.99 8.58 -23.00
N ASP A 157 -40.26 9.15 -23.95
CA ASP A 157 -40.64 9.24 -25.36
C ASP A 157 -39.83 8.29 -26.28
N ARG A 158 -38.85 7.56 -25.75
CA ARG A 158 -38.09 6.57 -26.51
C ARG A 158 -37.84 5.28 -25.72
N PRO A 159 -37.59 4.17 -26.41
CA PRO A 159 -37.20 2.93 -25.78
C PRO A 159 -35.79 3.00 -25.15
N VAL A 160 -35.48 2.03 -24.29
CA VAL A 160 -34.18 1.79 -23.67
C VAL A 160 -33.09 1.68 -24.73
N ALA A 161 -32.03 2.44 -24.55
CA ALA A 161 -30.82 2.39 -25.36
C ALA A 161 -29.60 1.99 -24.51
N ASP A 162 -28.53 1.62 -25.19
CA ASP A 162 -27.24 1.37 -24.54
C ASP A 162 -26.74 2.63 -23.84
N GLY A 163 -26.20 2.47 -22.62
CA GLY A 163 -25.77 3.56 -21.74
C GLY A 163 -26.87 4.17 -20.87
N ASP A 164 -28.15 3.85 -21.09
CA ASP A 164 -29.23 4.30 -20.21
C ASP A 164 -29.21 3.60 -18.86
N THR A 165 -29.69 4.27 -17.84
CA THR A 165 -29.95 3.65 -16.52
C THR A 165 -31.44 3.33 -16.41
N THR A 166 -31.78 2.05 -16.37
CA THR A 166 -33.14 1.58 -16.18
C THR A 166 -33.40 1.28 -14.71
N VAL A 167 -34.51 1.78 -14.19
CA VAL A 167 -35.00 1.38 -12.85
C VAL A 167 -35.94 0.21 -13.05
N ILE A 168 -35.54 -0.96 -12.61
CA ILE A 168 -36.25 -2.21 -12.86
C ILE A 168 -36.71 -2.89 -11.57
N ASP A 169 -37.84 -3.59 -11.66
CA ASP A 169 -38.20 -4.67 -10.72
C ASP A 169 -37.94 -5.97 -11.44
N PHE A 170 -37.30 -6.92 -10.78
CA PHE A 170 -37.04 -8.22 -11.38
C PHE A 170 -37.26 -9.35 -10.40
N GLU A 171 -37.70 -10.51 -10.92
CA GLU A 171 -37.84 -11.75 -10.16
C GLU A 171 -37.37 -12.92 -11.05
N GLY A 172 -36.36 -13.64 -10.57
CA GLY A 172 -35.71 -14.73 -11.28
C GLY A 172 -36.27 -16.10 -10.89
N PHE A 173 -36.44 -16.97 -11.88
CA PHE A 173 -36.92 -18.33 -11.75
C PHE A 173 -35.97 -19.30 -12.42
N VAL A 174 -35.64 -20.40 -11.73
CA VAL A 174 -34.94 -21.58 -12.28
C VAL A 174 -35.87 -22.78 -12.16
N ASP A 175 -36.07 -23.52 -13.25
CA ASP A 175 -37.00 -24.63 -13.33
C ASP A 175 -38.46 -24.31 -12.89
N GLY A 176 -38.83 -23.01 -12.97
CA GLY A 176 -40.15 -22.51 -12.58
C GLY A 176 -40.31 -22.15 -11.10
N GLU A 177 -39.25 -22.28 -10.29
CA GLU A 177 -39.22 -21.89 -8.88
C GLU A 177 -38.36 -20.62 -8.68
N ALA A 178 -38.87 -19.70 -7.87
CA ALA A 178 -38.12 -18.47 -7.53
C ALA A 178 -36.96 -18.84 -6.61
N PHE A 179 -35.76 -18.28 -6.86
CA PHE A 179 -34.58 -18.53 -6.06
C PHE A 179 -34.20 -17.35 -5.16
N GLU A 180 -33.53 -17.63 -4.06
CA GLU A 180 -33.09 -16.60 -3.10
C GLU A 180 -32.02 -15.70 -3.72
N GLY A 181 -32.21 -14.38 -3.61
CA GLY A 181 -31.35 -13.38 -4.26
C GLY A 181 -31.75 -13.01 -5.70
N GLY A 182 -32.71 -13.74 -6.31
CA GLY A 182 -33.21 -13.47 -7.68
C GLY A 182 -34.24 -12.35 -7.77
N LYS A 183 -34.61 -11.65 -6.66
CA LYS A 183 -35.62 -10.61 -6.66
C LYS A 183 -35.06 -9.25 -6.22
N GLY A 184 -35.38 -8.20 -6.98
CA GLY A 184 -35.09 -6.81 -6.64
C GLY A 184 -36.23 -5.89 -7.07
N GLU A 185 -36.44 -4.82 -6.30
CA GLU A 185 -37.43 -3.78 -6.59
C GLU A 185 -36.73 -2.42 -6.70
N ASN A 186 -37.09 -1.62 -7.71
CA ASN A 186 -36.50 -0.30 -8.00
C ASN A 186 -34.98 -0.34 -8.13
N TYR A 187 -34.44 -1.38 -8.74
CA TYR A 187 -33.00 -1.54 -8.92
C TYR A 187 -32.51 -0.71 -10.08
N PRO A 188 -31.53 0.23 -9.90
CA PRO A 188 -30.94 0.99 -10.99
C PRO A 188 -29.92 0.11 -11.74
N LEU A 189 -30.20 -0.20 -12.99
CA LEU A 189 -29.34 -0.97 -13.89
C LEU A 189 -28.87 -0.09 -15.04
N VAL A 190 -27.57 0.05 -15.22
CA VAL A 190 -26.96 0.71 -16.37
C VAL A 190 -26.84 -0.31 -17.49
N ILE A 191 -27.50 -0.06 -18.60
CA ILE A 191 -27.47 -0.93 -19.78
C ILE A 191 -26.10 -0.86 -20.45
N GLY A 192 -25.47 -2.01 -20.72
CA GLY A 192 -24.11 -2.12 -21.25
C GLY A 192 -23.02 -2.11 -20.16
N SER A 193 -23.40 -2.09 -18.87
CA SER A 193 -22.42 -2.18 -17.75
C SER A 193 -21.89 -3.59 -17.52
N HIS A 194 -22.56 -4.61 -18.07
CA HIS A 194 -22.30 -6.03 -17.81
C HIS A 194 -22.28 -6.39 -16.30
N SER A 195 -23.09 -5.69 -15.51
CA SER A 195 -23.22 -5.93 -14.07
C SER A 195 -24.19 -7.06 -13.76
N PHE A 196 -25.03 -7.43 -14.72
CA PHE A 196 -25.90 -8.60 -14.68
C PHE A 196 -25.32 -9.75 -15.53
N ILE A 197 -25.99 -10.90 -15.48
CA ILE A 197 -25.62 -12.10 -16.25
C ILE A 197 -25.62 -11.76 -17.75
N ASP A 198 -24.65 -12.29 -18.48
CA ASP A 198 -24.51 -12.07 -19.91
C ASP A 198 -25.86 -12.22 -20.66
N THR A 199 -26.11 -11.32 -21.58
CA THR A 199 -27.34 -11.19 -22.38
C THR A 199 -28.58 -10.66 -21.63
N PHE A 200 -28.50 -10.39 -20.33
CA PHE A 200 -29.63 -9.84 -19.57
C PHE A 200 -29.96 -8.41 -20.02
N GLU A 201 -28.94 -7.55 -20.03
CA GLU A 201 -29.06 -6.14 -20.37
C GLU A 201 -29.44 -5.95 -21.84
N ASP A 202 -28.89 -6.76 -22.73
CA ASP A 202 -29.17 -6.71 -24.17
C ASP A 202 -30.66 -6.92 -24.52
N GLN A 203 -31.35 -7.77 -23.73
CA GLN A 203 -32.76 -8.06 -23.95
C GLN A 203 -33.70 -6.95 -23.49
N LEU A 204 -33.20 -6.00 -22.70
CA LEU A 204 -33.92 -4.81 -22.26
C LEU A 204 -33.82 -3.66 -23.29
N ILE A 205 -32.83 -3.69 -24.18
CA ILE A 205 -32.68 -2.69 -25.24
C ILE A 205 -33.89 -2.72 -26.18
N GLY A 206 -34.42 -1.55 -26.46
CA GLY A 206 -35.61 -1.39 -27.35
C GLY A 206 -36.95 -1.56 -26.63
N LYS A 207 -36.98 -1.80 -25.29
CA LYS A 207 -38.18 -1.87 -24.49
C LYS A 207 -38.56 -0.51 -23.92
N ASN A 208 -39.85 -0.32 -23.59
CA ASN A 208 -40.36 0.95 -23.11
C ASN A 208 -40.54 0.96 -21.59
N SER A 209 -40.59 2.15 -21.01
CA SER A 209 -40.98 2.33 -19.61
C SER A 209 -42.40 1.76 -19.38
N GLY A 210 -42.60 1.06 -18.25
CA GLY A 210 -43.83 0.36 -17.88
C GLY A 210 -43.97 -1.04 -18.49
N GLU A 211 -43.10 -1.47 -19.40
CA GLU A 211 -43.17 -2.77 -20.07
C GLU A 211 -42.67 -3.90 -19.16
N GLU A 212 -43.40 -5.02 -19.17
CA GLU A 212 -42.95 -6.28 -18.51
C GLU A 212 -42.31 -7.17 -19.58
N VAL A 213 -41.09 -7.63 -19.29
CA VAL A 213 -40.26 -8.40 -20.23
C VAL A 213 -39.82 -9.70 -19.55
N GLU A 214 -39.90 -10.81 -20.27
CA GLU A 214 -39.26 -12.06 -19.85
C GLU A 214 -37.85 -12.12 -20.46
N VAL A 215 -36.85 -12.10 -19.59
CA VAL A 215 -35.43 -12.16 -19.94
C VAL A 215 -34.91 -13.56 -19.67
N ASN A 216 -34.41 -14.21 -20.72
CA ASN A 216 -33.88 -15.57 -20.63
C ASN A 216 -32.36 -15.53 -20.63
N VAL A 217 -31.76 -16.06 -19.57
CA VAL A 217 -30.30 -16.10 -19.40
C VAL A 217 -29.84 -17.51 -18.93
N THR A 218 -28.55 -17.77 -19.08
CA THR A 218 -27.94 -18.97 -18.53
C THR A 218 -26.84 -18.56 -17.57
N PHE A 219 -26.85 -19.05 -16.36
CA PHE A 219 -25.79 -18.79 -15.38
C PHE A 219 -24.45 -19.35 -15.88
N PRO A 220 -23.33 -18.65 -15.67
CA PRO A 220 -21.99 -19.18 -15.97
C PRO A 220 -21.72 -20.51 -15.22
N GLU A 221 -20.89 -21.37 -15.81
CA GLU A 221 -20.49 -22.63 -15.16
C GLU A 221 -19.71 -22.42 -13.86
N GLU A 222 -18.99 -21.30 -13.70
CA GLU A 222 -18.23 -20.91 -12.52
C GLU A 222 -18.98 -19.89 -11.65
N TYR A 223 -20.30 -20.00 -11.53
CA TYR A 223 -21.08 -19.08 -10.70
C TYR A 223 -20.93 -19.41 -9.21
N GLN A 224 -20.87 -18.37 -8.36
CA GLN A 224 -20.64 -18.52 -6.90
C GLN A 224 -21.65 -19.40 -6.17
N ALA A 225 -22.89 -19.45 -6.63
CA ALA A 225 -23.92 -20.35 -6.11
C ALA A 225 -23.94 -21.64 -6.95
N GLU A 226 -23.40 -22.72 -6.40
CA GLU A 226 -23.31 -24.04 -7.06
C GLU A 226 -24.68 -24.55 -7.53
N ASP A 227 -25.75 -24.19 -6.81
CA ASP A 227 -27.13 -24.59 -7.15
C ASP A 227 -27.68 -23.91 -8.41
N LEU A 228 -27.07 -22.81 -8.86
CA LEU A 228 -27.47 -22.02 -10.02
C LEU A 228 -26.51 -22.17 -11.20
N ALA A 229 -25.27 -22.59 -10.97
CA ALA A 229 -24.21 -22.71 -11.97
C ALA A 229 -24.67 -23.53 -13.21
N GLY A 230 -24.49 -22.96 -14.40
CA GLY A 230 -24.84 -23.59 -15.69
C GLY A 230 -26.34 -23.77 -15.97
N LYS A 231 -27.24 -23.33 -15.07
CA LYS A 231 -28.68 -23.51 -15.25
C LYS A 231 -29.31 -22.36 -16.04
N PRO A 232 -30.30 -22.65 -16.89
CA PRO A 232 -31.12 -21.63 -17.52
C PRO A 232 -32.06 -20.99 -16.48
N ALA A 233 -32.19 -19.69 -16.52
CA ALA A 233 -33.08 -18.92 -15.69
C ALA A 233 -33.94 -17.97 -16.53
N VAL A 234 -35.13 -17.72 -16.04
CA VAL A 234 -36.07 -16.75 -16.62
C VAL A 234 -36.33 -15.67 -15.61
N PHE A 235 -36.02 -14.42 -15.98
CA PHE A 235 -36.32 -13.26 -15.16
C PHE A 235 -37.56 -12.53 -15.70
N LYS A 236 -38.52 -12.30 -14.83
CA LYS A 236 -39.60 -11.37 -15.12
C LYS A 236 -39.15 -9.97 -14.70
N VAL A 237 -38.97 -9.13 -15.66
CA VAL A 237 -38.43 -7.77 -15.46
C VAL A 237 -39.50 -6.75 -15.83
N LYS A 238 -39.77 -5.82 -14.94
CA LYS A 238 -40.60 -4.67 -15.20
C LYS A 238 -39.73 -3.41 -15.23
N ILE A 239 -39.80 -2.65 -16.29
CA ILE A 239 -39.07 -1.38 -16.43
C ILE A 239 -39.94 -0.28 -15.84
N ASN A 240 -39.57 0.23 -14.68
CA ASN A 240 -40.34 1.28 -14.00
C ASN A 240 -40.03 2.68 -14.59
N GLU A 241 -38.75 2.96 -14.85
CA GLU A 241 -38.27 4.24 -15.33
C GLU A 241 -37.03 4.06 -16.19
N ILE A 242 -36.89 4.90 -17.22
CA ILE A 242 -35.68 4.97 -18.05
C ILE A 242 -35.04 6.33 -17.76
N LYS A 243 -33.78 6.33 -17.37
CA LYS A 243 -32.97 7.53 -17.15
C LYS A 243 -31.85 7.55 -18.17
N GLY A 244 -31.84 8.60 -18.98
CA GLY A 244 -30.74 8.85 -19.90
C GLY A 244 -29.75 9.85 -19.31
N LYS A 245 -28.52 9.83 -19.83
CA LYS A 245 -27.54 10.86 -19.57
C LYS A 245 -27.71 11.98 -20.60
N GLU A 246 -28.03 13.18 -20.14
CA GLU A 246 -27.98 14.39 -20.96
C GLU A 246 -26.61 15.01 -20.77
N LEU A 247 -25.80 14.98 -21.81
CA LEU A 247 -24.48 15.59 -21.81
C LEU A 247 -24.63 17.11 -22.01
N PRO A 248 -24.02 17.97 -21.19
CA PRO A 248 -24.01 19.41 -21.41
C PRO A 248 -23.37 19.75 -22.77
N GLU A 249 -23.74 20.86 -23.38
CA GLU A 249 -23.05 21.32 -24.59
C GLU A 249 -21.62 21.76 -24.25
N LEU A 250 -20.67 21.54 -25.19
CA LEU A 250 -19.29 21.96 -25.00
C LEU A 250 -19.12 23.40 -25.44
N ASP A 251 -19.49 24.33 -24.56
CA ASP A 251 -19.44 25.76 -24.81
C ASP A 251 -18.81 26.50 -23.60
N ASP A 252 -18.85 27.81 -23.63
CA ASP A 252 -18.28 28.63 -22.54
C ASP A 252 -19.08 28.51 -21.24
N ASP A 253 -20.39 28.25 -21.32
CA ASP A 253 -21.22 28.02 -20.13
C ASP A 253 -20.80 26.73 -19.40
N PHE A 254 -20.46 25.67 -20.15
CA PHE A 254 -19.89 24.45 -19.59
C PHE A 254 -18.57 24.71 -18.87
N ALA A 255 -17.67 25.50 -19.44
CA ALA A 255 -16.39 25.83 -18.81
C ALA A 255 -16.59 26.59 -17.51
N GLN A 256 -17.53 27.52 -17.45
CA GLN A 256 -17.87 28.29 -16.23
C GLN A 256 -18.52 27.42 -15.16
N ASP A 257 -19.33 26.42 -15.55
CA ASP A 257 -20.02 25.54 -14.60
C ASP A 257 -19.05 24.60 -13.87
N ILE A 258 -17.97 24.17 -14.54
CA ILE A 258 -17.05 23.14 -14.00
C ILE A 258 -15.67 23.66 -13.58
N SER A 259 -15.39 24.92 -13.84
CA SER A 259 -14.06 25.50 -13.61
C SER A 259 -14.12 26.99 -13.25
N GLU A 260 -12.96 27.60 -13.01
CA GLU A 260 -12.81 29.03 -12.75
C GLU A 260 -12.60 29.86 -14.06
N PHE A 261 -12.70 29.24 -15.23
CA PHE A 261 -12.44 29.86 -16.52
C PHE A 261 -13.71 30.36 -17.19
N ASP A 262 -13.62 31.49 -17.85
CA ASP A 262 -14.77 32.11 -18.54
C ASP A 262 -15.05 31.52 -19.92
N THR A 263 -14.07 30.85 -20.53
CA THR A 263 -14.20 30.28 -21.87
C THR A 263 -13.71 28.84 -21.97
N LEU A 264 -14.33 28.06 -22.87
CA LEU A 264 -13.90 26.69 -23.16
C LEU A 264 -12.45 26.61 -23.67
N ALA A 265 -11.97 27.63 -24.35
CA ALA A 265 -10.60 27.69 -24.84
C ALA A 265 -9.59 27.79 -23.68
N GLU A 266 -9.84 28.67 -22.70
CA GLU A 266 -8.99 28.79 -21.51
C GLU A 266 -9.01 27.51 -20.65
N TYR A 267 -10.18 26.90 -20.52
CA TYR A 267 -10.30 25.61 -19.83
C TYR A 267 -9.48 24.50 -20.52
N LYS A 268 -9.55 24.40 -21.86
CA LYS A 268 -8.73 23.44 -22.63
C LYS A 268 -7.23 23.70 -22.49
N GLU A 269 -6.80 24.96 -22.43
CA GLU A 269 -5.40 25.30 -22.19
C GLU A 269 -4.94 24.85 -20.78
N ASP A 270 -5.76 25.03 -19.76
CA ASP A 270 -5.48 24.57 -18.42
C ASP A 270 -5.41 23.04 -18.34
N VAL A 271 -6.38 22.34 -18.94
CA VAL A 271 -6.37 20.88 -19.07
C VAL A 271 -5.09 20.40 -19.76
N LYS A 272 -4.70 21.04 -20.87
CA LYS A 272 -3.45 20.74 -21.59
C LYS A 272 -2.23 20.91 -20.69
N LYS A 273 -2.17 22.01 -19.94
CA LYS A 273 -1.09 22.28 -18.99
C LYS A 273 -1.03 21.24 -17.88
N LYS A 274 -2.16 20.89 -17.28
CA LYS A 274 -2.24 19.85 -16.24
C LYS A 274 -1.82 18.47 -16.75
N LEU A 275 -2.27 18.09 -17.94
CA LEU A 275 -1.86 16.84 -18.57
C LEU A 275 -0.36 16.85 -18.90
N GLN A 276 0.19 17.98 -19.33
CA GLN A 276 1.61 18.14 -19.60
C GLN A 276 2.43 17.97 -18.31
N GLU A 277 2.05 18.66 -17.23
CA GLU A 277 2.69 18.54 -15.92
C GLU A 277 2.64 17.12 -15.38
N GLN A 278 1.49 16.43 -15.54
CA GLN A 278 1.34 15.03 -15.13
C GLN A 278 2.24 14.10 -15.95
N LYS A 279 2.28 14.25 -17.28
CA LYS A 279 3.16 13.45 -18.15
C LYS A 279 4.63 13.70 -17.84
N GLU A 280 5.03 14.94 -17.61
CA GLU A 280 6.41 15.28 -17.25
C GLU A 280 6.81 14.70 -15.91
N ALA A 281 5.94 14.80 -14.90
CA ALA A 281 6.16 14.21 -13.59
C ALA A 281 6.24 12.66 -13.66
N ALA A 282 5.36 12.03 -14.43
CA ALA A 282 5.41 10.58 -14.67
C ALA A 282 6.69 10.17 -15.40
N ALA A 283 7.04 10.88 -16.48
CA ALA A 283 8.26 10.62 -17.24
C ALA A 283 9.53 10.84 -16.42
N LYS A 284 9.55 11.84 -15.50
CA LYS A 284 10.66 12.06 -14.56
C LYS A 284 10.81 10.84 -13.65
N ARG A 285 9.72 10.35 -13.05
CA ARG A 285 9.74 9.16 -12.18
C ARG A 285 10.19 7.91 -12.91
N ASP A 286 9.62 7.63 -14.08
CA ASP A 286 9.99 6.46 -14.87
C ASP A 286 11.48 6.46 -15.29
N LYS A 287 12.03 7.65 -15.60
CA LYS A 287 13.45 7.80 -15.91
C LYS A 287 14.33 7.60 -14.68
N GLU A 288 13.91 8.11 -13.54
CA GLU A 288 14.58 7.96 -12.25
C GLU A 288 14.62 6.48 -11.85
N ASP A 289 13.48 5.79 -11.89
CA ASP A 289 13.39 4.36 -11.62
C ASP A 289 14.27 3.55 -12.58
N GLU A 290 14.25 3.85 -13.89
CA GLU A 290 15.11 3.18 -14.87
C GLU A 290 16.60 3.42 -14.59
N ALA A 291 16.99 4.63 -14.18
CA ALA A 291 18.36 4.97 -13.84
C ALA A 291 18.81 4.21 -12.59
N ILE A 292 18.02 4.24 -11.53
CA ILE A 292 18.33 3.57 -10.26
C ILE A 292 18.42 2.05 -10.46
N ARG A 293 17.47 1.42 -11.15
CA ARG A 293 17.52 -0.01 -11.48
C ARG A 293 18.83 -0.39 -12.19
N LYS A 294 19.25 0.40 -13.16
CA LYS A 294 20.52 0.15 -13.88
C LYS A 294 21.76 0.34 -13.03
N ILE A 295 21.69 1.14 -11.98
CA ILE A 295 22.77 1.29 -11.01
C ILE A 295 22.78 0.10 -10.06
N ILE A 296 21.59 -0.32 -9.58
CA ILE A 296 21.43 -1.52 -8.74
C ILE A 296 22.00 -2.75 -9.44
N ASP A 297 21.67 -2.98 -10.72
CA ASP A 297 22.17 -4.11 -11.53
C ASP A 297 23.70 -4.17 -11.61
N LYS A 298 24.39 -3.04 -11.44
CA LYS A 298 25.85 -2.94 -11.50
C LYS A 298 26.52 -2.89 -10.13
N SER A 299 25.75 -2.74 -9.09
CA SER A 299 26.20 -2.67 -7.70
C SER A 299 26.14 -4.05 -7.06
N LYS A 300 26.91 -4.25 -6.01
CA LYS A 300 26.92 -5.51 -5.24
C LYS A 300 26.52 -5.21 -3.81
N MET A 301 25.55 -5.95 -3.32
CA MET A 301 25.08 -5.89 -1.93
C MET A 301 24.43 -7.22 -1.55
N GLU A 302 24.52 -7.61 -0.28
CA GLU A 302 23.86 -8.79 0.25
C GLU A 302 22.83 -8.37 1.28
N LEU A 303 21.54 -8.48 0.91
CA LEU A 303 20.45 -8.06 1.79
C LEU A 303 20.14 -9.13 2.84
N PRO A 304 20.14 -8.80 4.13
CA PRO A 304 19.72 -9.72 5.18
C PRO A 304 18.21 -9.96 5.12
N GLU A 305 17.80 -11.20 5.32
CA GLU A 305 16.40 -11.61 5.28
C GLU A 305 15.49 -10.81 6.23
N PRO A 306 15.88 -10.53 7.49
CA PRO A 306 15.04 -9.74 8.40
C PRO A 306 14.77 -8.32 7.91
N MET A 307 15.69 -7.71 7.15
CA MET A 307 15.50 -6.39 6.55
C MET A 307 14.43 -6.44 5.45
N ILE A 308 14.43 -7.51 4.64
CA ILE A 308 13.42 -7.72 3.59
C ILE A 308 12.05 -7.94 4.23
N GLU A 309 11.97 -8.79 5.25
CA GLU A 309 10.70 -9.07 5.96
C GLU A 309 10.11 -7.82 6.60
N MET A 310 10.95 -6.99 7.22
CA MET A 310 10.52 -5.73 7.80
C MET A 310 9.96 -4.78 6.73
N GLN A 311 10.62 -4.67 5.57
CA GLN A 311 10.16 -3.83 4.48
C GLN A 311 8.86 -4.36 3.84
N VAL A 312 8.72 -5.67 3.71
CA VAL A 312 7.47 -6.32 3.29
C VAL A 312 6.34 -5.95 4.25
N GLN A 313 6.60 -6.04 5.56
CA GLN A 313 5.60 -5.68 6.57
C GLN A 313 5.22 -4.19 6.49
N ASN A 314 6.18 -3.30 6.26
CA ASN A 314 5.93 -1.87 6.09
C ASN A 314 5.02 -1.62 4.87
N ILE A 315 5.30 -2.25 3.72
CA ILE A 315 4.45 -2.12 2.51
C ILE A 315 3.03 -2.61 2.78
N ILE A 316 2.87 -3.71 3.50
CA ILE A 316 1.54 -4.24 3.87
C ILE A 316 0.81 -3.29 4.82
N ASN A 317 1.50 -2.70 5.79
CA ASN A 317 0.91 -1.73 6.71
C ASN A 317 0.48 -0.44 5.98
N ASP A 318 1.28 0.05 5.05
CA ASP A 318 0.93 1.19 4.19
C ASP A 318 -0.29 0.87 3.32
N PHE A 319 -0.36 -0.35 2.78
CA PHE A 319 -1.51 -0.81 2.02
C PHE A 319 -2.76 -0.89 2.90
N ALA A 320 -2.66 -1.46 4.10
CA ALA A 320 -3.76 -1.53 5.06
C ALA A 320 -4.28 -0.13 5.44
N THR A 321 -3.36 0.82 5.63
CA THR A 321 -3.71 2.21 5.94
C THR A 321 -4.48 2.86 4.79
N ARG A 322 -4.04 2.67 3.55
CA ARG A 322 -4.74 3.20 2.35
C ARG A 322 -6.13 2.61 2.18
N ILE A 323 -6.29 1.30 2.37
CA ILE A 323 -7.60 0.64 2.32
C ILE A 323 -8.50 1.17 3.43
N SER A 324 -7.97 1.35 4.64
CA SER A 324 -8.73 1.89 5.77
C SER A 324 -9.25 3.32 5.50
N GLN A 325 -8.47 4.16 4.83
CA GLN A 325 -8.90 5.50 4.40
C GLN A 325 -10.04 5.46 3.37
N GLN A 326 -10.17 4.37 2.61
CA GLN A 326 -11.27 4.12 1.68
C GLN A 326 -12.48 3.44 2.35
N GLY A 327 -12.44 3.24 3.68
CA GLY A 327 -13.55 2.67 4.47
C GLY A 327 -13.61 1.14 4.46
N LEU A 328 -12.56 0.45 3.98
CA LEU A 328 -12.46 -1.01 3.97
C LEU A 328 -11.43 -1.48 5.00
N SER A 329 -11.71 -2.59 5.70
CA SER A 329 -10.69 -3.25 6.52
C SER A 329 -9.86 -4.23 5.68
N MET A 330 -8.64 -4.56 6.14
CA MET A 330 -7.81 -5.59 5.50
C MET A 330 -8.53 -6.95 5.44
N GLU A 331 -9.29 -7.31 6.49
CA GLU A 331 -10.09 -8.54 6.51
C GLU A 331 -11.15 -8.56 5.41
N GLN A 332 -11.88 -7.45 5.24
CA GLN A 332 -12.88 -7.32 4.18
C GLN A 332 -12.24 -7.40 2.80
N TYR A 333 -11.10 -6.73 2.61
CA TYR A 333 -10.34 -6.82 1.36
C TYR A 333 -9.93 -8.26 1.03
N MET A 334 -9.37 -8.99 2.01
CA MET A 334 -8.99 -10.40 1.82
C MET A 334 -10.19 -11.30 1.53
N GLN A 335 -11.33 -11.04 2.17
CA GLN A 335 -12.57 -11.79 1.92
C GLN A 335 -13.10 -11.56 0.50
N PHE A 336 -13.02 -10.33 -0.02
CA PHE A 336 -13.48 -10.01 -1.37
C PHE A 336 -12.52 -10.48 -2.47
N SER A 337 -11.20 -10.35 -2.22
CA SER A 337 -10.18 -10.69 -3.21
C SER A 337 -9.78 -12.16 -3.21
N GLY A 338 -10.13 -12.91 -2.15
CA GLY A 338 -9.64 -14.27 -1.94
C GLY A 338 -8.14 -14.37 -1.63
N ALA A 339 -7.46 -13.23 -1.45
CA ALA A 339 -6.03 -13.20 -1.13
C ALA A 339 -5.76 -13.57 0.32
N THR A 340 -4.60 -14.18 0.58
CA THR A 340 -4.10 -14.44 1.93
C THR A 340 -2.97 -13.46 2.27
N ILE A 341 -2.68 -13.27 3.55
CA ILE A 341 -1.54 -12.43 3.99
C ILE A 341 -0.23 -12.94 3.38
N ASP A 342 -0.04 -14.26 3.33
CA ASP A 342 1.17 -14.86 2.80
C ASP A 342 1.29 -14.64 1.29
N SER A 343 0.20 -14.74 0.53
CA SER A 343 0.22 -14.41 -0.91
C SER A 343 0.52 -12.94 -1.16
N LEU A 344 0.02 -12.02 -0.31
CA LEU A 344 0.36 -10.60 -0.39
C LEU A 344 1.84 -10.36 -0.06
N LYS A 345 2.38 -11.03 0.95
CA LYS A 345 3.82 -10.94 1.29
C LYS A 345 4.70 -11.37 0.12
N GLU A 346 4.38 -12.50 -0.51
CA GLU A 346 5.13 -12.98 -1.69
C GLU A 346 5.02 -12.02 -2.86
N GLN A 347 3.84 -11.44 -3.07
CA GLN A 347 3.61 -10.49 -4.16
C GLN A 347 4.41 -9.19 -4.00
N VAL A 348 4.48 -8.63 -2.79
CA VAL A 348 5.18 -7.36 -2.53
C VAL A 348 6.67 -7.52 -2.24
N ARG A 349 7.16 -8.75 -2.05
CA ARG A 349 8.57 -9.03 -1.75
C ARG A 349 9.56 -8.49 -2.80
N PRO A 350 9.33 -8.64 -4.11
CA PRO A 350 10.21 -8.03 -5.12
C PRO A 350 10.29 -6.51 -5.01
N ASP A 351 9.17 -5.84 -4.77
CA ASP A 351 9.11 -4.39 -4.58
C ASP A 351 9.84 -3.95 -3.30
N ALA A 352 9.74 -4.76 -2.23
CA ALA A 352 10.46 -4.53 -1.00
C ALA A 352 11.99 -4.58 -1.21
N ILE A 353 12.45 -5.60 -1.94
CA ILE A 353 13.87 -5.75 -2.30
C ILE A 353 14.34 -4.54 -3.12
N GLU A 354 13.60 -4.16 -4.15
CA GLU A 354 13.93 -3.01 -4.99
C GLU A 354 14.00 -1.71 -4.20
N ARG A 355 13.05 -1.46 -3.28
CA ARG A 355 13.07 -0.28 -2.41
C ARG A 355 14.29 -0.23 -1.50
N ILE A 356 14.64 -1.36 -0.86
CA ILE A 356 15.83 -1.45 -0.02
C ILE A 356 17.09 -1.17 -0.84
N GLN A 357 17.22 -1.81 -2.01
CA GLN A 357 18.37 -1.64 -2.88
C GLN A 357 18.51 -0.19 -3.37
N SER A 358 17.39 0.44 -3.74
CA SER A 358 17.35 1.84 -4.17
C SER A 358 17.84 2.76 -3.05
N SER A 359 17.31 2.59 -1.83
CA SER A 359 17.69 3.40 -0.68
C SER A 359 19.18 3.25 -0.34
N LEU A 360 19.69 2.02 -0.29
CA LEU A 360 21.10 1.74 0.02
C LEU A 360 22.05 2.29 -1.03
N VAL A 361 21.71 2.17 -2.32
CA VAL A 361 22.51 2.71 -3.42
C VAL A 361 22.54 4.24 -3.38
N LEU A 362 21.41 4.88 -3.20
CA LEU A 362 21.33 6.35 -3.11
C LEU A 362 22.09 6.89 -1.91
N GLU A 363 22.01 6.22 -0.77
CA GLU A 363 22.75 6.58 0.43
C GLU A 363 24.27 6.49 0.22
N GLU A 364 24.71 5.41 -0.40
CA GLU A 364 26.14 5.23 -0.67
C GLU A 364 26.64 6.24 -1.72
N ILE A 365 25.80 6.64 -2.69
CA ILE A 365 26.10 7.73 -3.62
C ILE A 365 26.16 9.06 -2.86
N ALA A 366 25.22 9.33 -1.95
CA ALA A 366 25.24 10.54 -1.14
C ALA A 366 26.52 10.65 -0.30
N LYS A 367 27.00 9.54 0.26
CA LYS A 367 28.27 9.48 0.98
C LYS A 367 29.48 9.69 0.04
N ALA A 368 29.49 9.02 -1.11
CA ALA A 368 30.59 9.10 -2.08
C ALA A 368 30.78 10.52 -2.65
N GLU A 369 29.67 11.22 -2.87
CA GLU A 369 29.66 12.60 -3.40
C GLU A 369 29.66 13.66 -2.29
N ASN A 370 29.72 13.24 -1.02
CA ASN A 370 29.67 14.13 0.16
C ASN A 370 28.48 15.12 0.10
N ILE A 371 27.30 14.58 -0.15
CA ILE A 371 26.06 15.37 -0.23
C ILE A 371 25.65 15.79 1.19
N GLU A 372 25.75 17.08 1.47
CA GLU A 372 25.28 17.67 2.72
C GLU A 372 23.94 18.37 2.52
N VAL A 373 23.10 18.29 3.53
CA VAL A 373 21.81 18.99 3.60
C VAL A 373 22.00 20.25 4.42
N SER A 374 21.73 21.40 3.83
CA SER A 374 21.80 22.69 4.50
C SER A 374 20.61 22.92 5.42
N ASP A 375 20.78 23.79 6.42
CA ASP A 375 19.69 24.17 7.32
C ASP A 375 18.53 24.86 6.57
N GLU A 376 18.82 25.58 5.48
CA GLU A 376 17.79 26.20 4.63
C GLU A 376 16.93 25.17 3.88
N GLU A 377 17.53 24.06 3.44
CA GLU A 377 16.79 22.95 2.80
C GLU A 377 15.92 22.21 3.81
N LEU A 378 16.46 21.99 5.00
CA LEU A 378 15.71 21.40 6.12
C LEU A 378 14.52 22.29 6.52
N ASP A 379 14.71 23.60 6.57
CA ASP A 379 13.64 24.56 6.89
C ASP A 379 12.52 24.53 5.85
N LYS A 380 12.85 24.47 4.57
CA LYS A 380 11.85 24.32 3.50
C LYS A 380 11.08 23.01 3.59
N GLU A 381 11.75 21.93 3.99
CA GLU A 381 11.06 20.66 4.18
C GLU A 381 10.12 20.71 5.39
N PHE A 382 10.49 21.38 6.47
CA PHE A 382 9.57 21.63 7.58
C PHE A 382 8.37 22.49 7.16
N GLU A 383 8.54 23.49 6.29
CA GLU A 383 7.45 24.28 5.73
C GLU A 383 6.50 23.42 4.89
N ARG A 384 7.05 22.52 4.07
CA ARG A 384 6.28 21.57 3.27
C ARG A 384 5.46 20.62 4.14
N LEU A 385 6.08 20.05 5.18
CA LEU A 385 5.43 19.14 6.13
C LEU A 385 4.35 19.88 6.94
N ALA A 386 4.63 21.10 7.42
CA ALA A 386 3.66 21.92 8.13
C ALA A 386 2.40 22.19 7.30
N THR A 387 2.59 22.50 6.02
CA THR A 387 1.48 22.68 5.07
C THR A 387 0.67 21.39 4.89
N ALA A 388 1.35 20.25 4.73
CA ALA A 388 0.72 18.95 4.53
C ALA A 388 -0.09 18.50 5.76
N TYR A 389 0.47 18.71 6.95
CA TYR A 389 -0.17 18.32 8.23
C TYR A 389 -1.10 19.41 8.80
N ARG A 390 -1.21 20.57 8.12
CA ARG A 390 -1.99 21.73 8.57
C ARG A 390 -1.62 22.19 9.98
N THR A 391 -0.34 22.24 10.26
CA THR A 391 0.24 22.68 11.54
C THR A 391 1.22 23.84 11.28
N ASP A 392 1.75 24.46 12.33
CA ASP A 392 2.76 25.49 12.19
C ASP A 392 4.19 24.90 12.24
N VAL A 393 5.12 25.57 11.56
CA VAL A 393 6.50 25.13 11.40
C VAL A 393 7.25 25.12 12.74
N GLU A 394 6.95 26.10 13.62
CA GLU A 394 7.65 26.25 14.91
C GLU A 394 7.31 25.06 15.82
N SER A 395 6.01 24.69 15.88
CA SER A 395 5.57 23.50 16.62
C SER A 395 6.22 22.21 16.11
N LEU A 396 6.29 22.01 14.79
CA LEU A 396 6.96 20.83 14.22
C LEU A 396 8.44 20.77 14.62
N LYS A 397 9.15 21.88 14.56
CA LYS A 397 10.57 21.94 14.94
C LYS A 397 10.78 21.73 16.44
N GLU A 398 9.88 22.24 17.28
CA GLU A 398 9.99 22.12 18.74
C GLU A 398 9.72 20.67 19.23
N TYR A 399 8.78 19.98 18.59
CA TYR A 399 8.41 18.62 18.98
C TYR A 399 9.18 17.52 18.26
N ALA A 400 9.89 17.85 17.16
CA ALA A 400 10.69 16.88 16.44
C ALA A 400 11.88 16.39 17.28
N ALA A 401 11.96 15.09 17.48
CA ALA A 401 13.12 14.49 18.11
C ALA A 401 14.37 14.60 17.22
N GLU A 402 15.55 14.61 17.83
CA GLU A 402 16.81 14.69 17.07
C GLU A 402 16.96 13.56 16.03
N SER A 403 16.41 12.37 16.32
CA SER A 403 16.35 11.25 15.39
C SER A 403 15.42 11.50 14.19
N GLU A 404 14.33 12.23 14.40
CA GLU A 404 13.39 12.57 13.31
C GLU A 404 13.99 13.63 12.39
N ILE A 405 14.68 14.61 12.97
CA ILE A 405 15.43 15.62 12.19
C ILE A 405 16.51 14.94 11.34
N GLN A 406 17.22 13.96 11.93
CA GLN A 406 18.23 13.22 11.18
C GLN A 406 17.60 12.38 10.05
N ALA A 407 16.48 11.72 10.28
CA ALA A 407 15.75 10.99 9.25
C ALA A 407 15.31 11.89 8.09
N ILE A 408 14.83 13.12 8.37
CA ILE A 408 14.48 14.09 7.33
C ILE A 408 15.73 14.51 6.54
N LYS A 409 16.88 14.72 7.22
CA LYS A 409 18.13 15.03 6.53
C LYS A 409 18.60 13.90 5.63
N ASP A 410 18.48 12.66 6.11
CA ASP A 410 18.84 11.48 5.34
C ASP A 410 17.96 11.36 4.09
N ASP A 411 16.64 11.53 4.21
CA ASP A 411 15.70 11.52 3.09
C ASP A 411 16.01 12.62 2.06
N LEU A 412 16.31 13.84 2.52
CA LEU A 412 16.74 14.93 1.64
C LEU A 412 18.06 14.64 0.93
N ALA A 413 19.01 13.98 1.62
CA ALA A 413 20.27 13.57 1.01
C ALA A 413 20.05 12.51 -0.09
N LEU A 414 19.15 11.55 0.14
CA LEU A 414 18.75 10.56 -0.88
C LEU A 414 18.12 11.23 -2.10
N GLN A 415 17.23 12.21 -1.88
CA GLN A 415 16.59 12.95 -2.96
C GLN A 415 17.62 13.75 -3.78
N LYS A 416 18.57 14.42 -3.12
CA LYS A 416 19.68 15.12 -3.80
C LYS A 416 20.58 14.17 -4.58
N ALA A 417 20.82 12.96 -4.06
CA ALA A 417 21.58 11.94 -4.79
C ALA A 417 20.84 11.47 -6.05
N ALA A 418 19.52 11.29 -5.98
CA ALA A 418 18.69 10.97 -7.14
C ALA A 418 18.69 12.11 -8.17
N ASP A 419 18.54 13.37 -7.74
CA ASP A 419 18.61 14.52 -8.62
C ASP A 419 20.00 14.64 -9.30
N LEU A 420 21.10 14.41 -8.56
CA LEU A 420 22.45 14.37 -9.12
C LEU A 420 22.61 13.30 -10.21
N ILE A 421 22.04 12.11 -10.00
CA ILE A 421 22.02 11.04 -11.01
C ILE A 421 21.28 11.54 -12.24
N MET A 422 20.10 12.15 -12.06
CA MET A 422 19.24 12.62 -13.15
C MET A 422 19.86 13.73 -13.97
N GLU A 423 20.61 14.64 -13.34
CA GLU A 423 21.38 15.69 -14.05
C GLU A 423 22.44 15.10 -14.98
N ASN A 424 23.02 13.93 -14.63
CA ASN A 424 24.08 13.28 -15.37
C ASN A 424 23.60 12.14 -16.28
N VAL A 425 22.30 11.91 -16.38
CA VAL A 425 21.68 10.87 -17.22
C VAL A 425 21.85 11.20 -18.70
N LYS A 426 22.10 10.17 -19.52
CA LYS A 426 22.12 10.24 -20.98
C LYS A 426 20.83 9.66 -21.53
N GLU A 427 20.05 10.47 -22.23
CA GLU A 427 18.83 10.00 -22.88
C GLU A 427 19.13 9.30 -24.21
N ARG A 428 18.51 8.15 -24.43
CA ARG A 428 18.54 7.41 -25.69
C ARG A 428 17.12 7.22 -26.22
N ALA A 429 16.92 7.53 -27.50
CA ALA A 429 15.64 7.25 -28.13
C ALA A 429 15.28 5.76 -28.01
N LYS A 430 13.99 5.49 -27.71
CA LYS A 430 13.46 4.12 -27.66
C LYS A 430 13.72 3.44 -29.02
N PRO A 431 14.36 2.26 -29.08
CA PRO A 431 14.56 1.57 -30.33
C PRO A 431 13.18 1.28 -30.95
N LYS A 432 12.91 1.80 -32.13
CA LYS A 432 11.70 1.45 -32.88
C LYS A 432 11.65 -0.06 -33.01
N LYS A 433 10.69 -0.73 -32.39
CA LYS A 433 10.39 -2.13 -32.68
C LYS A 433 10.10 -2.20 -34.18
N LYS A 434 10.97 -2.86 -34.94
CA LYS A 434 10.66 -3.25 -36.33
C LYS A 434 9.39 -4.09 -36.24
N ALA A 435 8.31 -3.64 -36.86
CA ALA A 435 7.15 -4.48 -37.12
C ALA A 435 7.64 -5.74 -37.82
N LYS A 436 7.55 -6.88 -37.15
CA LYS A 436 7.67 -8.18 -37.81
C LYS A 436 6.37 -8.35 -38.60
N GLU A 437 6.50 -8.46 -39.89
CA GLU A 437 5.45 -8.99 -40.75
C GLU A 437 4.97 -10.32 -40.18
N GLU A 438 3.67 -10.44 -40.03
CA GLU A 438 2.98 -11.65 -39.62
C GLU A 438 3.13 -12.69 -40.72
N ASP A 439 3.94 -13.71 -40.45
CA ASP A 439 3.80 -14.99 -41.13
C ASP A 439 2.93 -15.89 -40.24
N LYS A 440 1.78 -16.26 -40.76
CA LYS A 440 0.84 -17.18 -40.15
C LYS A 440 1.46 -18.56 -40.14
N ASP A 441 1.72 -19.12 -38.98
CA ASP A 441 1.40 -20.52 -38.74
C ASP A 441 1.27 -20.84 -37.24
N THR A 442 0.31 -21.69 -36.98
CA THR A 442 -0.19 -22.26 -35.76
C THR A 442 0.89 -22.81 -34.82
N ASP A 443 0.89 -22.49 -33.51
CA ASP A 443 0.58 -23.49 -32.47
C ASP A 443 0.46 -22.86 -31.06
N LYS A 444 -0.46 -23.40 -30.28
CA LYS A 444 -0.81 -23.02 -28.93
C LYS A 444 0.29 -23.40 -27.94
N GLU A 445 0.60 -22.50 -27.01
CA GLU A 445 0.77 -22.87 -25.59
C GLU A 445 0.84 -21.62 -24.71
N ASP A 446 0.03 -21.64 -23.66
CA ASP A 446 -0.16 -20.64 -22.64
C ASP A 446 1.10 -20.31 -21.84
N ARG A 447 1.35 -19.02 -21.66
CA ARG A 447 1.89 -18.46 -20.42
C ARG A 447 1.38 -17.04 -20.21
N LYS A 448 0.34 -16.92 -19.41
CA LYS A 448 -0.11 -15.66 -18.82
C LYS A 448 0.95 -15.17 -17.82
N SER A 449 1.63 -14.11 -18.15
CA SER A 449 2.34 -13.27 -17.20
C SER A 449 1.48 -12.02 -16.99
N THR A 450 0.82 -11.95 -15.86
CA THR A 450 0.00 -10.80 -15.45
C THR A 450 0.92 -9.74 -14.86
N ARG A 451 1.24 -8.72 -15.62
CA ARG A 451 1.76 -7.46 -15.07
C ARG A 451 0.58 -6.65 -14.57
N LEU A 452 0.51 -6.47 -13.27
CA LEU A 452 -0.38 -5.49 -12.64
C LEU A 452 0.13 -4.08 -12.97
N ASN A 453 -0.58 -3.45 -13.89
CA ASN A 453 -0.42 -2.03 -14.16
C ASN A 453 -1.29 -1.29 -13.14
N SER A 454 -0.69 -0.50 -12.26
CA SER A 454 -1.42 0.33 -11.30
C SER A 454 -1.95 1.58 -12.01
N SER A 455 -3.03 1.43 -12.76
CA SER A 455 -3.84 2.55 -13.21
C SER A 455 -5.12 2.60 -12.38
N HIS A 456 -5.35 3.74 -11.75
CA HIS A 456 -6.57 4.07 -11.04
C HIS A 456 -7.80 3.81 -11.89
N HIS A 457 -8.57 2.78 -11.54
CA HIS A 457 -9.99 2.74 -11.87
C HIS A 457 -10.75 2.82 -10.55
N GLY A 458 -11.47 3.93 -10.39
CA GLY A 458 -12.38 4.11 -9.28
C GLY A 458 -13.48 3.06 -9.36
N ILE A 459 -13.52 2.17 -8.39
CA ILE A 459 -14.63 1.25 -8.21
C ILE A 459 -15.73 2.04 -7.51
N GLY A 460 -16.79 2.34 -8.25
CA GLY A 460 -18.02 2.92 -7.69
C GLY A 460 -18.64 1.90 -6.72
N VAL A 461 -18.66 2.25 -5.44
CA VAL A 461 -19.27 1.43 -4.41
C VAL A 461 -20.79 1.61 -4.48
N GLY A 462 -21.49 0.65 -5.07
CA GLY A 462 -22.92 0.49 -4.91
C GLY A 462 -23.24 0.18 -3.43
N GLY A 463 -23.97 1.07 -2.76
CA GLY A 463 -24.28 0.94 -1.35
C GLY A 463 -25.13 -0.28 -1.03
N VAL A 464 -24.56 -1.21 -0.28
CA VAL A 464 -25.29 -2.30 0.37
C VAL A 464 -25.88 -1.77 1.69
N GLY A 465 -27.19 -1.64 1.73
CA GLY A 465 -27.94 -1.21 2.91
C GLY A 465 -27.85 -2.25 4.03
N VAL A 466 -27.15 -1.91 5.10
CA VAL A 466 -27.10 -2.71 6.32
C VAL A 466 -28.41 -2.52 7.10
N LYS A 467 -29.25 -3.53 7.12
CA LYS A 467 -30.38 -3.62 8.08
C LYS A 467 -29.84 -3.87 9.48
N LYS A 468 -29.95 -2.86 10.37
CA LYS A 468 -29.81 -3.04 11.82
C LYS A 468 -30.94 -3.98 12.30
N LYS A 469 -30.58 -5.12 12.86
CA LYS A 469 -31.45 -5.89 13.79
C LYS A 469 -31.29 -5.31 15.20
N ARG A 470 -32.45 -5.07 15.83
CA ARG A 470 -32.57 -4.75 17.25
C ARG A 470 -32.10 -5.90 18.12
#